data_c08b56d30f97931244336dc9333ce714
#
_entry.id   c08b56d30f97931244336dc9333ce714
#
_cell.length_a   1.000
_cell.length_b   1.000
_cell.length_c   1.000
_cell.angle_alpha   90.00
_cell.angle_beta   90.00
_cell.angle_gamma   90.00
#
_symmetry.space_group_name_H-M   'P 1'
#
loop_
_entity.id
_entity.type
_entity.pdbx_description
1 polymer ?
#
loop_
_entity_poly.entity_id
_entity_poly.type
_entity_poly.pdbx_seq_one_letter_code
_entity_poly.pdbx_strand_id
1 'polypeptide(L)'
;MKIYSKLAALAISAFVMVSCAQAQQTETRKPGHFTKVHSGGSWEVILTEGNTEEIRIEAKGVDLDKVKTEIDGDVLKLGLVNGNYRNVSLKFYVTYTDLEGLRCSGSGEMHVESDVIAEDFYIGLSGSGDVYMKNLRADELDASISGSAKIKIQSGSVGEAEISQSGSGDFVAEDLSIEELEVSKSGSGDTFVGDLGEISVRSSGSGDVVYSGSPRMGDIKVSGSSSIRKR
;
A
#
# COMPACT_ATOMS: atom_id res chain seq x y z
N MET A 1 -48.77 50.94 -51.70
CA MET A 1 -47.59 50.09 -51.89
C MET A 1 -47.07 49.77 -50.51
N LYS A 2 -47.38 48.59 -49.99
CA LYS A 2 -47.12 48.18 -48.64
C LYS A 2 -45.90 47.22 -48.61
N ILE A 3 -44.82 47.61 -47.97
CA ILE A 3 -43.61 46.79 -47.80
C ILE A 3 -43.74 46.03 -46.50
N TYR A 4 -43.89 44.71 -46.54
CA TYR A 4 -43.88 43.84 -45.36
C TYR A 4 -42.44 43.43 -45.02
N SER A 5 -41.94 43.98 -43.92
CA SER A 5 -40.69 43.55 -43.31
C SER A 5 -40.95 42.26 -42.54
N LYS A 6 -40.33 41.17 -42.97
CA LYS A 6 -40.32 39.91 -42.22
C LYS A 6 -39.21 39.92 -41.20
N LEU A 7 -39.55 40.05 -39.91
CA LEU A 7 -38.65 39.77 -38.78
C LEU A 7 -38.54 38.25 -38.62
N ALA A 8 -37.38 37.71 -38.96
CA ALA A 8 -37.02 36.36 -38.64
C ALA A 8 -36.50 36.30 -37.17
N ALA A 9 -37.31 35.76 -36.26
CA ALA A 9 -36.88 35.49 -34.89
C ALA A 9 -35.97 34.23 -34.89
N LEU A 10 -34.70 34.46 -34.66
CA LEU A 10 -33.71 33.40 -34.47
C LEU A 10 -33.81 32.92 -33.02
N ALA A 11 -34.49 31.79 -32.79
CA ALA A 11 -34.50 31.14 -31.49
C ALA A 11 -33.16 30.41 -31.27
N ILE A 12 -32.27 31.01 -30.48
CA ILE A 12 -31.04 30.38 -30.00
C ILE A 12 -31.47 29.44 -28.88
N SER A 13 -31.60 28.15 -29.16
CA SER A 13 -31.75 27.10 -28.19
C SER A 13 -30.39 26.89 -27.47
N ALA A 14 -30.22 27.46 -26.30
CA ALA A 14 -29.09 27.18 -25.45
C ALA A 14 -29.24 25.76 -24.89
N PHE A 15 -28.56 24.81 -25.51
CA PHE A 15 -28.43 23.45 -24.99
C PHE A 15 -27.48 23.49 -23.78
N VAL A 16 -28.05 23.63 -22.59
CA VAL A 16 -27.30 23.50 -21.34
C VAL A 16 -26.92 22.03 -21.18
N MET A 17 -25.71 21.69 -21.57
CA MET A 17 -25.10 20.42 -21.17
C MET A 17 -24.87 20.45 -19.66
N VAL A 18 -25.80 19.90 -18.90
CA VAL A 18 -25.57 19.59 -17.49
C VAL A 18 -24.61 18.39 -17.48
N SER A 19 -23.32 18.67 -17.42
CA SER A 19 -22.32 17.68 -17.06
C SER A 19 -22.61 17.32 -15.60
N CYS A 20 -23.23 16.16 -15.34
CA CYS A 20 -23.18 15.53 -14.01
C CYS A 20 -21.72 15.13 -13.74
N ALA A 21 -20.88 16.09 -13.43
CA ALA A 21 -19.63 15.82 -12.75
C ALA A 21 -20.03 15.35 -11.34
N GLN A 22 -19.90 14.05 -11.07
CA GLN A 22 -20.06 13.55 -9.70
C GLN A 22 -19.06 14.33 -8.84
N ALA A 23 -19.60 15.17 -7.95
CA ALA A 23 -18.77 15.99 -7.06
C ALA A 23 -17.97 15.06 -6.15
N GLN A 24 -16.69 15.35 -5.96
CA GLN A 24 -15.88 14.72 -4.94
C GLN A 24 -16.47 15.09 -3.57
N GLN A 25 -16.73 14.08 -2.77
CA GLN A 25 -17.18 14.24 -1.38
C GLN A 25 -15.98 14.05 -0.45
N THR A 26 -15.95 14.83 0.63
CA THR A 26 -14.89 14.72 1.64
C THR A 26 -15.53 14.63 3.03
N GLU A 27 -15.04 13.72 3.85
CA GLU A 27 -15.46 13.53 5.23
C GLU A 27 -14.24 13.25 6.11
N THR A 28 -14.27 13.72 7.34
CA THR A 28 -13.27 13.40 8.35
C THR A 28 -13.92 12.60 9.47
N ARG A 29 -13.31 11.48 9.84
CA ARG A 29 -13.75 10.57 10.89
C ARG A 29 -12.68 10.40 11.96
N LYS A 30 -13.11 10.18 13.20
CA LYS A 30 -12.26 9.83 14.34
C LYS A 30 -12.59 8.40 14.75
N PRO A 31 -11.81 7.39 14.27
CA PRO A 31 -12.17 5.99 14.44
C PRO A 31 -11.94 5.46 15.86
N GLY A 32 -11.06 6.09 16.64
CA GLY A 32 -10.50 5.59 17.88
C GLY A 32 -9.08 5.08 17.69
N HIS A 33 -8.49 4.48 18.71
CA HIS A 33 -7.12 4.01 18.70
C HIS A 33 -6.95 2.73 17.87
N PHE A 34 -5.85 2.68 17.09
CA PHE A 34 -5.41 1.53 16.31
C PHE A 34 -3.89 1.58 16.16
N THR A 35 -3.26 0.41 16.02
CA THR A 35 -1.83 0.30 15.69
C THR A 35 -1.59 -0.38 14.35
N LYS A 36 -2.64 -0.92 13.72
CA LYS A 36 -2.56 -1.62 12.43
C LYS A 36 -3.59 -1.10 11.44
N VAL A 37 -3.25 -1.09 10.16
CA VAL A 37 -4.16 -0.65 9.09
C VAL A 37 -4.32 -1.74 8.04
N HIS A 38 -5.57 -2.14 7.79
CA HIS A 38 -5.93 -3.07 6.73
C HIS A 38 -6.75 -2.37 5.64
N SER A 39 -6.19 -2.31 4.43
CA SER A 39 -6.86 -1.81 3.23
C SER A 39 -7.31 -2.98 2.35
N GLY A 40 -8.61 -3.07 2.08
CA GLY A 40 -9.23 -4.19 1.36
C GLY A 40 -9.82 -3.81 0.00
N GLY A 41 -9.08 -3.11 -0.86
CA GLY A 41 -9.62 -2.71 -2.17
C GLY A 41 -8.61 -2.10 -3.14
N SER A 42 -9.11 -1.25 -4.07
CA SER A 42 -8.30 -0.65 -5.14
C SER A 42 -8.21 0.87 -4.98
N TRP A 43 -7.94 1.34 -3.80
CA TRP A 43 -7.82 2.75 -3.43
C TRP A 43 -6.45 3.06 -2.85
N GLU A 44 -6.15 4.35 -2.79
CA GLU A 44 -4.92 4.88 -2.24
C GLU A 44 -5.11 5.21 -0.75
N VAL A 45 -4.16 4.81 0.08
CA VAL A 45 -4.10 5.13 1.50
C VAL A 45 -2.79 5.84 1.79
N ILE A 46 -2.86 7.08 2.29
CA ILE A 46 -1.70 7.84 2.73
C ILE A 46 -1.71 7.87 4.26
N LEU A 47 -0.61 7.41 4.86
CA LEU A 47 -0.44 7.33 6.30
C LEU A 47 0.60 8.34 6.76
N THR A 48 0.25 9.13 7.77
CA THR A 48 1.14 10.11 8.40
C THR A 48 1.04 10.03 9.92
N GLU A 49 2.16 10.17 10.60
CA GLU A 49 2.19 10.25 12.06
C GLU A 49 1.58 11.59 12.54
N GLY A 50 0.88 11.55 13.66
CA GLY A 50 0.31 12.74 14.30
C GLY A 50 -0.03 12.50 15.77
N ASN A 51 -0.64 13.48 16.41
CA ASN A 51 -0.94 13.41 17.84
C ASN A 51 -2.33 12.83 18.16
N THR A 52 -3.15 12.60 17.14
CA THR A 52 -4.52 12.06 17.28
C THR A 52 -4.89 11.29 16.02
N GLU A 53 -5.58 10.17 16.21
CA GLU A 53 -6.06 9.37 15.09
C GLU A 53 -7.20 10.07 14.36
N GLU A 54 -7.03 10.20 13.06
CA GLU A 54 -8.00 10.83 12.17
C GLU A 54 -7.97 10.18 10.79
N ILE A 55 -9.10 10.09 10.14
CA ILE A 55 -9.22 9.60 8.77
C ILE A 55 -9.96 10.65 7.95
N ARG A 56 -9.27 11.28 7.00
CA ARG A 56 -9.90 12.10 5.98
C ARG A 56 -10.11 11.25 4.73
N ILE A 57 -11.36 11.21 4.27
CA ILE A 57 -11.82 10.41 3.14
C ILE A 57 -12.14 11.34 1.98
N GLU A 58 -11.64 11.04 0.80
CA GLU A 58 -12.05 11.66 -0.45
C GLU A 58 -12.71 10.60 -1.32
N ALA A 59 -13.99 10.79 -1.66
CA ALA A 59 -14.80 9.82 -2.37
C ALA A 59 -15.43 10.44 -3.62
N LYS A 60 -15.39 9.69 -4.73
CA LYS A 60 -16.09 10.02 -5.97
C LYS A 60 -16.75 8.75 -6.52
N GLY A 61 -18.01 8.85 -6.93
CA GLY A 61 -18.73 7.71 -7.49
C GLY A 61 -19.28 6.72 -6.47
N VAL A 62 -19.21 7.07 -5.17
CA VAL A 62 -19.79 6.31 -4.06
C VAL A 62 -20.21 7.27 -2.95
N ASP A 63 -21.29 6.95 -2.25
CA ASP A 63 -21.73 7.70 -1.09
C ASP A 63 -20.86 7.36 0.13
N LEU A 64 -20.57 8.36 0.96
CA LEU A 64 -19.69 8.20 2.14
C LEU A 64 -20.26 7.23 3.20
N ASP A 65 -21.58 7.03 3.26
CA ASP A 65 -22.22 6.02 4.12
C ASP A 65 -21.88 4.57 3.74
N LYS A 66 -21.38 4.34 2.52
CA LYS A 66 -20.89 3.04 2.05
C LYS A 66 -19.42 2.82 2.34
N VAL A 67 -18.70 3.86 2.73
CA VAL A 67 -17.27 3.78 3.05
C VAL A 67 -17.10 3.31 4.49
N LYS A 68 -16.39 2.19 4.66
CA LYS A 68 -16.08 1.60 5.96
C LYS A 68 -14.76 2.12 6.51
N THR A 69 -14.77 2.50 7.76
CA THR A 69 -13.60 2.85 8.58
C THR A 69 -13.84 2.28 9.99
N GLU A 70 -13.76 0.96 10.10
CA GLU A 70 -14.14 0.22 11.31
C GLU A 70 -12.88 -0.23 12.05
N ILE A 71 -12.90 -0.16 13.38
CA ILE A 71 -11.87 -0.74 14.24
C ILE A 71 -12.32 -2.16 14.64
N ASP A 72 -11.42 -3.11 14.50
CA ASP A 72 -11.58 -4.48 15.00
C ASP A 72 -10.33 -4.87 15.80
N GLY A 73 -10.45 -4.83 17.12
CA GLY A 73 -9.30 -4.91 18.02
C GLY A 73 -8.41 -3.68 17.88
N ASP A 74 -7.18 -3.88 17.44
CA ASP A 74 -6.16 -2.87 17.13
C ASP A 74 -6.04 -2.52 15.62
N VAL A 75 -6.92 -3.09 14.79
CA VAL A 75 -6.86 -2.97 13.34
C VAL A 75 -7.90 -2.00 12.82
N LEU A 76 -7.46 -0.91 12.17
CA LEU A 76 -8.31 -0.08 11.34
C LEU A 76 -8.58 -0.76 10.00
N LYS A 77 -9.82 -1.09 9.71
CA LYS A 77 -10.27 -1.68 8.45
C LYS A 77 -10.86 -0.62 7.52
N LEU A 78 -10.21 -0.42 6.38
CA LEU A 78 -10.65 0.48 5.32
C LEU A 78 -11.29 -0.32 4.19
N GLY A 79 -12.52 0.03 3.81
CA GLY A 79 -13.27 -0.75 2.85
C GLY A 79 -14.53 -0.09 2.33
N LEU A 80 -15.28 -0.86 1.56
CA LEU A 80 -16.65 -0.55 1.16
C LEU A 80 -17.63 -1.59 1.72
N VAL A 81 -18.83 -1.19 1.99
CA VAL A 81 -19.95 -2.12 2.22
C VAL A 81 -20.12 -2.98 0.96
N ASN A 82 -20.46 -4.27 1.14
CA ASN A 82 -20.69 -5.14 0.00
C ASN A 82 -21.71 -4.53 -0.96
N GLY A 83 -21.36 -4.42 -2.23
CA GLY A 83 -22.19 -3.80 -3.24
C GLY A 83 -21.55 -3.85 -4.63
N ASN A 84 -22.30 -3.42 -5.64
CA ASN A 84 -21.83 -3.30 -7.01
C ASN A 84 -21.49 -1.83 -7.28
N TYR A 85 -20.21 -1.50 -7.27
CA TYR A 85 -19.73 -0.14 -7.50
C TYR A 85 -19.05 -0.03 -8.85
N ARG A 86 -19.27 1.11 -9.54
CA ARG A 86 -18.64 1.39 -10.83
C ARG A 86 -18.06 2.80 -10.82
N ASN A 87 -16.87 2.96 -11.38
CA ASN A 87 -16.19 4.25 -11.47
C ASN A 87 -16.01 4.93 -10.10
N VAL A 88 -15.68 4.13 -9.08
CA VAL A 88 -15.36 4.64 -7.74
C VAL A 88 -13.90 5.06 -7.68
N SER A 89 -13.66 6.23 -7.14
CA SER A 89 -12.34 6.68 -6.71
C SER A 89 -12.41 7.01 -5.23
N LEU A 90 -11.58 6.33 -4.44
CA LEU A 90 -11.44 6.54 -3.00
C LEU A 90 -9.98 6.83 -2.67
N LYS A 91 -9.80 7.78 -1.75
CA LYS A 91 -8.51 8.08 -1.16
C LYS A 91 -8.69 8.30 0.34
N PHE A 92 -7.87 7.63 1.12
CA PHE A 92 -7.84 7.75 2.57
C PHE A 92 -6.55 8.44 3.00
N TYR A 93 -6.67 9.45 3.83
CA TYR A 93 -5.55 10.06 4.55
C TYR A 93 -5.72 9.67 6.01
N VAL A 94 -4.83 8.83 6.50
CA VAL A 94 -4.88 8.24 7.83
C VAL A 94 -3.79 8.87 8.69
N THR A 95 -4.18 9.54 9.76
CA THR A 95 -3.25 9.97 10.80
C THR A 95 -3.26 8.95 11.92
N TYR A 96 -2.08 8.44 12.29
CA TYR A 96 -1.87 7.47 13.36
C TYR A 96 -0.99 8.06 14.45
N THR A 97 -1.08 7.54 15.66
CA THR A 97 -0.14 7.86 16.77
C THR A 97 0.95 6.82 16.88
N ASP A 98 0.59 5.56 16.69
CA ASP A 98 1.48 4.41 16.68
C ASP A 98 1.14 3.53 15.48
N LEU A 99 2.15 2.90 14.87
CA LEU A 99 1.94 2.02 13.74
C LEU A 99 2.84 0.77 13.85
N GLU A 100 2.22 -0.40 14.00
CA GLU A 100 2.87 -1.71 14.14
C GLU A 100 2.62 -2.62 12.94
N GLY A 101 1.72 -2.23 12.03
CA GLY A 101 1.52 -3.09 10.88
C GLY A 101 0.58 -2.57 9.80
N LEU A 102 0.81 -3.11 8.61
CA LEU A 102 0.07 -2.81 7.38
C LEU A 102 -0.40 -4.08 6.70
N ARG A 103 -1.63 -4.09 6.26
CA ARG A 103 -2.15 -5.16 5.41
C ARG A 103 -2.87 -4.57 4.20
N CYS A 104 -2.48 -5.00 3.00
CA CYS A 104 -3.19 -4.67 1.77
C CYS A 104 -3.71 -5.96 1.12
N SER A 105 -5.03 -6.02 0.94
CA SER A 105 -5.68 -7.11 0.22
C SER A 105 -6.49 -6.54 -0.94
N GLY A 106 -5.97 -6.66 -2.14
CA GLY A 106 -6.56 -6.07 -3.34
C GLY A 106 -5.52 -5.51 -4.29
N SER A 107 -5.81 -4.36 -4.91
CA SER A 107 -4.94 -3.71 -5.90
C SER A 107 -4.71 -2.22 -5.59
N GLY A 108 -4.95 -1.82 -4.36
CA GLY A 108 -4.70 -0.45 -3.89
C GLY A 108 -3.25 -0.23 -3.47
N GLU A 109 -2.92 1.00 -3.17
CA GLU A 109 -1.58 1.40 -2.73
C GLU A 109 -1.64 1.99 -1.32
N MET A 110 -0.63 1.70 -0.50
CA MET A 110 -0.45 2.31 0.81
C MET A 110 0.89 3.04 0.86
N HIS A 111 0.88 4.31 1.24
CA HIS A 111 2.05 5.17 1.34
C HIS A 111 2.24 5.64 2.77
N VAL A 112 3.31 5.22 3.42
CA VAL A 112 3.72 5.71 4.74
C VAL A 112 4.72 6.83 4.56
N GLU A 113 4.27 8.07 4.80
CA GLU A 113 5.04 9.29 4.53
C GLU A 113 5.90 9.75 5.73
N SER A 114 5.62 9.24 6.93
CA SER A 114 6.37 9.52 8.15
C SER A 114 7.37 8.40 8.45
N ASP A 115 8.34 8.69 9.29
CA ASP A 115 9.22 7.67 9.85
C ASP A 115 8.39 6.78 10.79
N VAL A 116 8.64 5.47 10.75
CA VAL A 116 8.01 4.49 11.63
C VAL A 116 9.06 3.94 12.58
N ILE A 117 8.74 3.92 13.87
CA ILE A 117 9.54 3.29 14.92
C ILE A 117 8.64 2.31 15.66
N ALA A 118 9.02 1.04 15.68
CA ALA A 118 8.26 -0.04 16.32
C ALA A 118 9.21 -1.07 16.94
N GLU A 119 8.73 -1.85 17.89
CA GLU A 119 9.43 -3.09 18.31
C GLU A 119 9.21 -4.13 17.21
N ASP A 120 7.96 -4.54 16.99
CA ASP A 120 7.56 -5.49 15.96
C ASP A 120 6.79 -4.77 14.86
N PHE A 121 7.17 -4.97 13.61
CA PHE A 121 6.44 -4.41 12.48
C PHE A 121 6.03 -5.47 11.48
N TYR A 122 4.75 -5.49 11.12
CA TYR A 122 4.19 -6.46 10.18
C TYR A 122 3.76 -5.81 8.86
N ILE A 123 4.12 -6.40 7.71
CA ILE A 123 3.60 -6.01 6.38
C ILE A 123 3.05 -7.23 5.66
N GLY A 124 1.75 -7.28 5.45
CA GLY A 124 1.08 -8.37 4.71
C GLY A 124 0.43 -7.91 3.42
N LEU A 125 0.87 -8.45 2.28
CA LEU A 125 0.27 -8.18 0.97
C LEU A 125 -0.36 -9.42 0.39
N SER A 126 -1.59 -9.26 -0.10
CA SER A 126 -2.34 -10.33 -0.78
C SER A 126 -3.04 -9.74 -1.99
N GLY A 127 -2.65 -10.12 -3.19
CA GLY A 127 -3.17 -9.56 -4.44
C GLY A 127 -2.11 -8.84 -5.27
N SER A 128 -2.41 -7.63 -5.71
CA SER A 128 -1.52 -6.84 -6.59
C SER A 128 -1.33 -5.40 -6.08
N GLY A 129 -1.67 -5.15 -4.83
CA GLY A 129 -1.53 -3.84 -4.21
C GLY A 129 -0.15 -3.65 -3.61
N ASP A 130 0.34 -2.41 -3.59
CA ASP A 130 1.69 -2.06 -3.18
C ASP A 130 1.73 -1.32 -1.84
N VAL A 131 2.84 -1.48 -1.10
CA VAL A 131 3.17 -0.68 0.08
C VAL A 131 4.49 0.04 -0.13
N TYR A 132 4.48 1.33 0.11
CA TYR A 132 5.64 2.21 0.07
C TYR A 132 5.86 2.84 1.43
N MET A 133 7.04 2.65 2.01
CA MET A 133 7.46 3.25 3.28
C MET A 133 8.69 4.11 3.09
N LYS A 134 8.69 5.28 3.70
CA LYS A 134 9.80 6.22 3.63
C LYS A 134 10.95 5.79 4.53
N ASN A 135 10.66 5.47 5.78
CA ASN A 135 11.67 5.01 6.76
C ASN A 135 11.04 4.03 7.75
N LEU A 136 11.76 2.96 8.06
CA LEU A 136 11.37 2.00 9.09
C LEU A 136 12.53 1.74 10.03
N ARG A 137 12.28 1.86 11.33
CA ARG A 137 13.16 1.36 12.39
C ARG A 137 12.38 0.39 13.25
N ALA A 138 12.79 -0.86 13.25
CA ALA A 138 12.14 -1.90 14.04
C ALA A 138 13.18 -2.87 14.62
N ASP A 139 12.83 -3.50 15.74
CA ASP A 139 13.63 -4.61 16.24
C ASP A 139 13.33 -5.85 15.38
N GLU A 140 12.05 -6.11 15.06
CA GLU A 140 11.61 -7.22 14.20
C GLU A 140 10.73 -6.72 13.02
N LEU A 141 10.96 -7.28 11.83
CA LEU A 141 10.13 -7.07 10.63
C LEU A 141 9.63 -8.41 10.08
N ASP A 142 8.33 -8.64 10.07
CA ASP A 142 7.70 -9.74 9.32
C ASP A 142 7.02 -9.19 8.05
N ALA A 143 7.55 -9.58 6.88
CA ALA A 143 7.04 -9.15 5.59
C ALA A 143 6.54 -10.33 4.76
N SER A 144 5.24 -10.37 4.50
CA SER A 144 4.60 -11.45 3.73
C SER A 144 4.00 -10.93 2.43
N ILE A 145 4.38 -11.51 1.30
CA ILE A 145 3.88 -11.16 -0.03
C ILE A 145 3.28 -12.39 -0.68
N SER A 146 1.99 -12.31 -1.00
CA SER A 146 1.28 -13.35 -1.74
C SER A 146 0.60 -12.72 -2.96
N GLY A 147 1.01 -13.10 -4.16
CA GLY A 147 0.51 -12.54 -5.41
C GLY A 147 1.55 -11.80 -6.22
N SER A 148 1.22 -10.61 -6.74
CA SER A 148 2.11 -9.80 -7.60
C SER A 148 2.35 -8.39 -7.02
N ALA A 149 2.22 -8.27 -5.73
CA ALA A 149 2.36 -7.04 -4.96
C ALA A 149 3.83 -6.65 -4.74
N LYS A 150 4.07 -5.39 -4.39
CA LYS A 150 5.39 -4.88 -4.05
C LYS A 150 5.43 -4.25 -2.66
N ILE A 151 6.44 -4.60 -1.88
CA ILE A 151 6.85 -3.84 -0.70
C ILE A 151 8.09 -3.03 -1.07
N LYS A 152 8.07 -1.72 -0.82
CA LYS A 152 9.23 -0.87 -0.96
C LYS A 152 9.47 -0.07 0.33
N ILE A 153 10.62 -0.29 0.96
CA ILE A 153 11.10 0.49 2.10
C ILE A 153 12.31 1.29 1.64
N GLN A 154 12.23 2.63 1.72
CA GLN A 154 13.27 3.48 1.14
C GLN A 154 14.52 3.55 2.01
N SER A 155 14.38 3.51 3.35
CA SER A 155 15.52 3.61 4.27
C SER A 155 15.17 3.10 5.65
N GLY A 156 16.16 2.95 6.53
CA GLY A 156 15.97 2.63 7.94
C GLY A 156 16.92 1.58 8.47
N SER A 157 16.54 0.95 9.59
CA SER A 157 17.29 -0.13 10.22
C SER A 157 16.36 -1.13 10.89
N VAL A 158 16.66 -2.41 10.76
CA VAL A 158 15.92 -3.53 11.37
C VAL A 158 16.91 -4.48 12.01
N GLY A 159 16.60 -4.99 13.20
CA GLY A 159 17.36 -6.04 13.85
C GLY A 159 17.19 -7.36 13.13
N GLU A 160 16.02 -7.96 13.23
CA GLU A 160 15.68 -9.23 12.58
C GLU A 160 14.59 -9.01 11.53
N ALA A 161 14.76 -9.59 10.33
CA ALA A 161 13.75 -9.52 9.29
C ALA A 161 13.44 -10.92 8.73
N GLU A 162 12.15 -11.28 8.74
CA GLU A 162 11.64 -12.46 8.05
C GLU A 162 10.86 -12.02 6.80
N ILE A 163 11.28 -12.48 5.62
CA ILE A 163 10.62 -12.17 4.35
C ILE A 163 10.07 -13.43 3.73
N SER A 164 8.75 -13.52 3.65
CA SER A 164 8.03 -14.63 3.03
C SER A 164 7.40 -14.18 1.70
N GLN A 165 7.83 -14.77 0.56
CA GLN A 165 7.32 -14.44 -0.77
C GLN A 165 6.72 -15.66 -1.45
N SER A 166 5.46 -15.54 -1.87
CA SER A 166 4.75 -16.55 -2.67
C SER A 166 4.13 -15.88 -3.88
N GLY A 167 4.58 -16.22 -5.08
CA GLY A 167 4.10 -15.61 -6.32
C GLY A 167 5.17 -14.81 -7.06
N SER A 168 4.79 -13.65 -7.60
CA SER A 168 5.67 -12.80 -8.43
C SER A 168 5.87 -11.38 -7.83
N GLY A 169 5.51 -11.20 -6.59
CA GLY A 169 5.67 -9.92 -5.91
C GLY A 169 7.08 -9.70 -5.39
N ASP A 170 7.53 -8.44 -5.39
CA ASP A 170 8.88 -8.03 -5.06
C ASP A 170 8.99 -7.41 -3.66
N PHE A 171 10.12 -7.65 -3.00
CA PHE A 171 10.54 -6.91 -1.82
C PHE A 171 11.76 -6.05 -2.16
N VAL A 172 11.66 -4.73 -1.95
CA VAL A 172 12.69 -3.76 -2.34
C VAL A 172 13.05 -2.87 -1.14
N ALA A 173 14.22 -3.06 -0.58
CA ALA A 173 14.72 -2.34 0.58
C ALA A 173 16.26 -2.14 0.50
N GLU A 174 16.70 -1.55 -0.61
CA GLU A 174 18.13 -1.45 -0.96
C GLU A 174 18.95 -0.55 -0.02
N ASP A 175 18.30 0.40 0.66
CA ASP A 175 18.92 1.31 1.63
C ASP A 175 18.44 1.05 3.07
N LEU A 176 17.87 -0.14 3.34
CA LEU A 176 17.55 -0.65 4.67
C LEU A 176 18.72 -1.46 5.19
N SER A 177 19.21 -1.14 6.40
CA SER A 177 20.20 -1.96 7.10
C SER A 177 19.49 -3.02 7.92
N ILE A 178 19.90 -4.30 7.80
CA ILE A 178 19.30 -5.43 8.52
C ILE A 178 20.43 -6.23 9.20
N GLU A 179 20.31 -6.50 10.49
CA GLU A 179 21.33 -7.29 11.19
C GLU A 179 21.22 -8.78 10.85
N GLU A 180 20.02 -9.35 10.95
CA GLU A 180 19.75 -10.75 10.58
C GLU A 180 18.56 -10.83 9.60
N LEU A 181 18.77 -11.49 8.46
CA LEU A 181 17.75 -11.65 7.43
C LEU A 181 17.48 -13.12 7.14
N GLU A 182 16.22 -13.54 7.28
CA GLU A 182 15.73 -14.81 6.76
C GLU A 182 14.78 -14.56 5.55
N VAL A 183 15.06 -15.21 4.42
CA VAL A 183 14.20 -15.13 3.22
C VAL A 183 13.67 -16.50 2.87
N SER A 184 12.37 -16.63 2.83
CA SER A 184 11.65 -17.81 2.33
C SER A 184 10.87 -17.44 1.07
N LYS A 185 11.23 -18.02 -0.09
CA LYS A 185 10.56 -17.70 -1.35
C LYS A 185 10.11 -18.94 -2.12
N SER A 186 8.92 -18.78 -2.71
CA SER A 186 8.34 -19.73 -3.65
C SER A 186 7.72 -18.95 -4.80
N GLY A 187 8.33 -18.93 -5.95
CA GLY A 187 7.84 -18.18 -7.10
C GLY A 187 8.92 -17.40 -7.86
N SER A 188 8.56 -16.28 -8.47
CA SER A 188 9.42 -15.53 -9.39
C SER A 188 9.67 -14.07 -8.97
N GLY A 189 9.13 -13.63 -7.83
CA GLY A 189 9.39 -12.30 -7.30
C GLY A 189 10.83 -12.14 -6.81
N ASP A 190 11.38 -10.95 -6.91
CA ASP A 190 12.75 -10.65 -6.50
C ASP A 190 12.81 -10.04 -5.09
N THR A 191 13.96 -10.21 -4.43
CA THR A 191 14.26 -9.60 -3.14
C THR A 191 15.50 -8.74 -3.29
N PHE A 192 15.37 -7.42 -3.09
CA PHE A 192 16.50 -6.47 -3.10
C PHE A 192 16.66 -5.89 -1.70
N VAL A 193 17.81 -6.11 -1.08
CA VAL A 193 18.08 -5.66 0.29
C VAL A 193 19.42 -4.94 0.37
N GLY A 194 19.53 -4.08 1.39
CA GLY A 194 20.69 -3.24 1.61
C GLY A 194 21.83 -3.96 2.33
N ASP A 195 22.44 -3.27 3.27
CA ASP A 195 23.54 -3.77 4.06
C ASP A 195 23.07 -4.79 5.10
N LEU A 196 23.70 -5.96 5.12
CA LEU A 196 23.29 -7.09 5.96
C LEU A 196 24.43 -7.55 6.88
N GLY A 197 24.10 -7.92 8.11
CA GLY A 197 25.01 -8.63 9.01
C GLY A 197 25.04 -10.13 8.75
N GLU A 198 23.88 -10.78 8.69
CA GLU A 198 23.73 -12.20 8.33
C GLU A 198 22.57 -12.40 7.37
N ILE A 199 22.67 -13.42 6.49
CA ILE A 199 21.61 -13.79 5.56
C ILE A 199 21.42 -15.31 5.48
N SER A 200 20.18 -15.74 5.68
CA SER A 200 19.71 -17.10 5.44
C SER A 200 18.63 -17.09 4.36
N VAL A 201 18.71 -18.00 3.37
CA VAL A 201 17.77 -18.03 2.24
C VAL A 201 17.29 -19.44 1.96
N ARG A 202 15.98 -19.62 1.89
CA ARG A 202 15.32 -20.80 1.33
C ARG A 202 14.51 -20.37 0.11
N SER A 203 14.96 -20.74 -1.09
CA SER A 203 14.31 -20.38 -2.34
C SER A 203 13.94 -21.59 -3.17
N SER A 204 12.69 -21.59 -3.65
CA SER A 204 12.16 -22.56 -4.61
C SER A 204 11.47 -21.79 -5.72
N GLY A 205 12.12 -21.61 -6.86
CA GLY A 205 11.55 -20.82 -7.96
C GLY A 205 12.60 -20.17 -8.83
N SER A 206 12.31 -18.95 -9.34
CA SER A 206 13.17 -18.25 -10.32
C SER A 206 13.55 -16.83 -9.91
N GLY A 207 12.98 -16.27 -8.84
CA GLY A 207 13.31 -14.92 -8.40
C GLY A 207 14.63 -14.84 -7.63
N ASP A 208 15.37 -13.79 -7.86
CA ASP A 208 16.69 -13.56 -7.27
C ASP A 208 16.62 -12.95 -5.86
N VAL A 209 17.69 -13.14 -5.08
CA VAL A 209 17.97 -12.37 -3.87
C VAL A 209 19.26 -11.58 -4.12
N VAL A 210 19.13 -10.26 -4.11
CA VAL A 210 20.23 -9.32 -4.37
C VAL A 210 20.49 -8.50 -3.11
N TYR A 211 21.73 -8.52 -2.62
CA TYR A 211 22.10 -7.84 -1.38
C TYR A 211 23.36 -6.98 -1.54
N SER A 212 23.56 -6.03 -0.61
CA SER A 212 24.79 -5.25 -0.47
C SER A 212 25.59 -5.69 0.76
N GLY A 213 26.78 -5.11 0.93
CA GLY A 213 27.61 -5.39 2.09
C GLY A 213 28.41 -6.70 2.01
N SER A 214 28.74 -7.27 3.15
CA SER A 214 29.49 -8.53 3.27
C SER A 214 28.95 -9.36 4.43
N PRO A 215 27.70 -9.84 4.32
CA PRO A 215 27.05 -10.57 5.39
C PRO A 215 27.72 -11.91 5.67
N ARG A 216 27.54 -12.40 6.89
CA ARG A 216 27.77 -13.81 7.20
C ARG A 216 26.69 -14.64 6.49
N MET A 217 27.11 -15.65 5.77
CA MET A 217 26.19 -16.58 5.12
C MET A 217 25.74 -17.64 6.11
N GLY A 218 24.44 -17.68 6.39
CA GLY A 218 23.80 -18.68 7.24
C GLY A 218 23.34 -19.91 6.42
N ASP A 219 22.10 -20.35 6.64
CA ASP A 219 21.52 -21.51 5.95
C ASP A 219 21.05 -21.15 4.54
N ILE A 220 21.74 -21.61 3.53
CA ILE A 220 21.41 -21.33 2.11
C ILE A 220 20.91 -22.59 1.43
N LYS A 221 19.62 -22.58 1.05
CA LYS A 221 18.96 -23.66 0.30
C LYS A 221 18.27 -23.10 -0.92
N VAL A 222 18.80 -23.32 -2.11
CA VAL A 222 18.22 -22.87 -3.37
C VAL A 222 17.88 -24.05 -4.25
N SER A 223 16.65 -24.08 -4.73
CA SER A 223 16.17 -25.02 -5.75
C SER A 223 15.49 -24.23 -6.87
N GLY A 224 15.65 -24.69 -8.12
CA GLY A 224 15.15 -23.98 -9.29
C GLY A 224 16.21 -23.09 -9.95
N SER A 225 15.79 -21.93 -10.49
CA SER A 225 16.67 -21.01 -11.24
C SER A 225 17.00 -19.73 -10.46
N SER A 226 16.67 -19.67 -9.19
CA SER A 226 16.99 -18.52 -8.32
C SER A 226 18.49 -18.36 -8.14
N SER A 227 18.95 -17.12 -8.04
CA SER A 227 20.33 -16.80 -7.65
C SER A 227 20.36 -15.94 -6.40
N ILE A 228 21.43 -16.09 -5.62
CA ILE A 228 21.74 -15.20 -4.50
C ILE A 228 23.03 -14.50 -4.87
N ARG A 229 22.99 -13.20 -5.03
CA ARG A 229 24.14 -12.45 -5.52
C ARG A 229 24.33 -11.12 -4.82
N LYS A 230 25.58 -10.75 -4.66
CA LYS A 230 25.97 -9.40 -4.23
C LYS A 230 25.81 -8.43 -5.40
N ARG A 231 25.32 -7.24 -5.10
CA ARG A 231 25.29 -6.09 -6.01
C ARG A 231 26.65 -5.45 -6.18
#